data_fa786a923085bdc32a9784e64a899356
#
_entry.id   fa786a923085bdc32a9784e64a899356
#
_cell.length_a   1.000
_cell.length_b   1.000
_cell.length_c   1.000
_cell.angle_alpha   90.00
_cell.angle_beta   90.00
_cell.angle_gamma   90.00
#
_symmetry.space_group_name_H-M   'P 1'
#
loop_
_entity.id
_entity.type
_entity.pdbx_description
1 polymer ?
#
loop_
_entity_poly.entity_id
_entity_poly.type
_entity_poly.pdbx_seq_one_letter_code
_entity_poly.pdbx_strand_id
1 'polypeptide(L)' 'MKNSIRVARAERRMTQQQLAEAVGVSRQTVNAIESGKFIPSTVLALKVARLFERPVEEIFWLEEED' A
#
# COMPACT_ATOMS: atom_id res chain seq x y z
N MET A 1 -7.20 7.60 -6.14
CA MET A 1 -7.43 6.37 -5.35
C MET A 1 -6.87 6.55 -3.94
N LYS A 2 -7.62 6.11 -2.94
CA LYS A 2 -7.20 6.19 -1.54
C LYS A 2 -6.70 4.85 -1.03
N ASN A 3 -5.98 4.87 0.07
CA ASN A 3 -5.49 3.64 0.69
C ASN A 3 -5.35 3.79 2.20
N SER A 4 -5.24 2.66 2.87
CA SER A 4 -5.06 2.58 4.32
C SER A 4 -3.69 1.99 4.68
N ILE A 5 -2.70 2.08 3.79
CA ILE A 5 -1.39 1.46 4.01
C ILE A 5 -0.73 1.97 5.28
N ARG A 6 -0.78 3.28 5.51
CA ARG A 6 -0.14 3.86 6.70
C ARG A 6 -0.74 3.29 7.98
N VAL A 7 -2.06 3.16 8.02
CA VAL A 7 -2.76 2.59 9.18
C VAL A 7 -2.38 1.12 9.33
N ALA A 8 -2.41 0.35 8.25
CA ALA A 8 -2.05 -1.07 8.28
C ALA A 8 -0.61 -1.27 8.75
N ARG A 9 0.31 -0.40 8.28
CA ARG A 9 1.71 -0.45 8.73
C ARG A 9 1.81 -0.15 10.23
N ALA A 10 1.11 0.90 10.68
CA ALA A 10 1.15 1.30 12.08
C ALA A 10 0.66 0.17 12.99
N GLU A 11 -0.37 -0.53 12.59
CA GLU A 11 -0.90 -1.68 13.35
C GLU A 11 0.14 -2.77 13.52
N ARG A 12 1.06 -2.91 12.59
CA ARG A 12 2.13 -3.91 12.62
C ARG A 12 3.49 -3.32 13.02
N ARG A 13 3.53 -2.05 13.37
CA ARG A 13 4.76 -1.32 13.68
C ARG A 13 5.80 -1.47 12.57
N MET A 14 5.33 -1.40 11.34
CA MET A 14 6.16 -1.59 10.16
C MET A 14 6.52 -0.25 9.54
N THR A 15 7.81 -0.05 9.21
CA THR A 15 8.26 1.17 8.52
C THR A 15 7.96 1.08 7.03
N GLN A 16 8.02 2.23 6.34
CA GLN A 16 7.91 2.24 4.87
C GLN A 16 9.00 1.38 4.23
N GLN A 17 10.21 1.45 4.78
CA GLN A 17 11.33 0.65 4.25
C GLN A 17 11.07 -0.84 4.39
N GLN A 18 10.55 -1.27 5.53
CA GLN A 18 10.23 -2.67 5.74
C GLN A 18 9.16 -3.16 4.78
N LEU A 19 8.11 -2.35 4.56
CA LEU A 19 7.08 -2.70 3.60
C LEU A 19 7.66 -2.77 2.19
N ALA A 20 8.48 -1.77 1.81
CA ALA A 20 9.11 -1.73 0.50
C ALA A 20 9.92 -3.01 0.23
N GLU A 21 10.73 -3.43 1.20
CA GLU A 21 11.53 -4.64 1.08
C GLU A 21 10.65 -5.89 0.96
N ALA A 22 9.56 -5.94 1.73
CA ALA A 22 8.68 -7.10 1.74
C ALA A 22 7.96 -7.29 0.40
N VAL A 23 7.64 -6.20 -0.31
CA VAL A 23 6.91 -6.29 -1.58
C VAL A 23 7.78 -6.00 -2.80
N GLY A 24 9.09 -5.77 -2.60
CA GLY A 24 10.05 -5.68 -3.70
C GLY A 24 10.08 -4.36 -4.46
N VAL A 25 9.84 -3.24 -3.76
CA VAL A 25 9.91 -1.91 -4.36
C VAL A 25 10.76 -0.99 -3.50
N SER A 26 11.00 0.24 -3.95
CA SER A 26 11.75 1.22 -3.18
C SER A 26 10.86 1.88 -2.12
N ARG A 27 11.51 2.44 -1.09
CA ARG A 27 10.80 3.22 -0.07
C ARG A 27 10.09 4.42 -0.69
N GLN A 28 10.70 5.04 -1.69
CA GLN A 28 10.10 6.16 -2.42
C GLN A 28 8.78 5.76 -3.07
N THR A 29 8.72 4.55 -3.63
CA THR A 29 7.49 4.03 -4.23
C THR A 29 6.40 3.87 -3.17
N VAL A 30 6.73 3.30 -2.02
CA VAL A 30 5.76 3.16 -0.92
C VAL A 30 5.25 4.54 -0.49
N ASN A 31 6.17 5.49 -0.30
CA ASN A 31 5.79 6.85 0.10
C ASN A 31 4.86 7.49 -0.92
N ALA A 32 5.16 7.35 -2.22
CA ALA A 32 4.33 7.91 -3.27
C ALA A 32 2.93 7.29 -3.32
N ILE A 33 2.84 5.98 -3.09
CA ILE A 33 1.55 5.29 -3.04
C ILE A 33 0.74 5.78 -1.83
N GLU A 34 1.35 5.85 -0.65
CA GLU A 34 0.66 6.28 0.56
C GLU A 34 0.12 7.70 0.43
N SER A 35 0.85 8.57 -0.25
CA SER A 35 0.44 9.97 -0.44
C SER A 35 -0.53 10.17 -1.60
N GLY A 36 -0.88 9.11 -2.33
CA GLY A 36 -1.81 9.20 -3.46
C GLY A 36 -1.19 9.71 -4.75
N LYS A 37 0.13 9.87 -4.79
CA LYS A 37 0.82 10.38 -5.99
C LYS A 37 1.10 9.30 -7.02
N PHE A 38 1.05 8.05 -6.62
CA PHE A 38 1.36 6.93 -7.51
C PHE A 38 0.34 5.81 -7.26
N ILE A 39 -0.22 5.28 -8.36
CA ILE A 39 -1.17 4.18 -8.29
C ILE A 39 -0.38 2.88 -8.52
N PRO A 40 -0.43 1.92 -7.59
CA PRO A 40 0.32 0.68 -7.77
C PRO A 40 -0.23 -0.16 -8.92
N SER A 41 0.61 -1.00 -9.49
CA SER A 41 0.15 -2.02 -10.43
C SER A 41 -0.77 -2.99 -9.70
N THR A 42 -1.58 -3.73 -10.45
CA THR A 42 -2.44 -4.76 -9.87
C THR A 42 -1.62 -5.77 -9.06
N VAL A 43 -0.48 -6.20 -9.60
CA VAL A 43 0.37 -7.17 -8.91
C VAL A 43 0.86 -6.61 -7.58
N LEU A 44 1.34 -5.36 -7.58
CA LEU A 44 1.83 -4.74 -6.35
C LEU A 44 0.71 -4.56 -5.32
N ALA A 45 -0.47 -4.13 -5.77
CA ALA A 45 -1.62 -3.96 -4.88
C ALA A 45 -1.99 -5.28 -4.21
N LEU A 46 -1.99 -6.38 -4.96
CA LEU A 46 -2.30 -7.69 -4.42
C LEU A 46 -1.23 -8.20 -3.46
N LYS A 47 0.05 -7.90 -3.74
CA LYS A 47 1.15 -8.25 -2.83
C LYS A 47 1.01 -7.52 -1.49
N VAL A 48 0.66 -6.24 -1.53
CA VAL A 48 0.47 -5.44 -0.33
C VAL A 48 -0.70 -5.99 0.48
N ALA A 49 -1.83 -6.27 -0.18
CA ALA A 49 -3.00 -6.81 0.49
C ALA A 49 -2.70 -8.17 1.13
N ARG A 50 -1.98 -9.04 0.41
CA ARG A 50 -1.57 -10.34 0.94
C ARG A 50 -0.70 -10.19 2.18
N LEU A 51 0.25 -9.25 2.15
CA LEU A 51 1.12 -9.02 3.29
C LEU A 51 0.33 -8.65 4.54
N PHE A 52 -0.68 -7.79 4.38
CA PHE A 52 -1.51 -7.36 5.49
C PHE A 52 -2.65 -8.32 5.80
N GLU A 53 -2.79 -9.39 5.02
CA GLU A 53 -3.81 -10.43 5.21
C GLU A 53 -5.22 -9.86 5.20
N ARG A 54 -5.47 -8.95 4.26
CA ARG A 54 -6.76 -8.28 4.08
C ARG A 54 -7.15 -8.28 2.60
N PRO A 55 -8.46 -8.25 2.30
CA PRO A 55 -8.90 -8.06 0.93
C PRO A 55 -8.32 -6.75 0.37
N VAL A 56 -8.00 -6.74 -0.92
CA VAL A 56 -7.40 -5.57 -1.55
C VAL A 56 -8.29 -4.32 -1.40
N GLU A 57 -9.60 -4.50 -1.38
CA GLU A 57 -10.56 -3.39 -1.26
C GLU A 57 -10.52 -2.72 0.11
N GLU A 58 -9.98 -3.39 1.11
CA GLU A 58 -9.79 -2.78 2.44
C GLU A 58 -8.50 -1.97 2.51
N ILE A 59 -7.56 -2.25 1.60
CA ILE A 59 -6.28 -1.54 1.55
C ILE A 59 -6.36 -0.38 0.56
N PHE A 60 -6.98 -0.60 -0.62
CA PHE A 60 -7.12 0.41 -1.67
C PHE A 60 -8.58 0.54 -2.08
N TRP A 61 -9.06 1.77 -2.29
CA TRP A 61 -10.41 1.98 -2.78
C TRP A 61 -10.48 3.21 -3.67
N LEU A 62 -11.52 3.23 -4.51
CA LEU A 62 -11.71 4.31 -5.46
C LEU A 62 -12.29 5.55 -4.80
N GLU A 63 -11.88 6.71 -5.28
CA GLU A 63 -12.53 7.97 -4.99
C GLU A 63 -13.59 8.23 -6.05
N GLU A 64 -14.47 9.19 -5.80
CA GLU A 64 -15.52 9.53 -6.77
C GLU A 64 -14.93 9.91 -8.13
N GLU A 65 -13.76 10.52 -8.14
CA GLU A 65 -13.09 11.00 -9.36
C GLU A 65 -12.35 9.92 -10.13
N ASP A 66 -12.22 8.76 -9.57
CA ASP A 66 -11.47 7.66 -10.22
C ASP A 66 -12.32 6.92 -11.32
#